data_8d9dcefc65c92ee84660bba1ec3fb727
#
_entry.id   8d9dcefc65c92ee84660bba1ec3fb727
#
_cell.length_a   1.000
_cell.length_b   1.000
_cell.length_c   1.000
_cell.angle_alpha   90.00
_cell.angle_beta   90.00
_cell.angle_gamma   90.00
#
_symmetry.space_group_name_H-M   'P 1'
#
loop_
_entity.id
_entity.type
_entity.pdbx_description
1 polymer ?
#
loop_
_entity_poly.entity_id
_entity_poly.type
_entity_poly.pdbx_seq_one_letter_code
_entity_poly.pdbx_strand_id
1 'polypeptide(L)'
;LVCSPEKSHIAKKIITGSNKNYFIDCSNKDLQGVIFAIKNSDFFLGNNSGPLNLAAALGIKSFGLIANDPVSELKYSKIIPIVPKDYVDNVWHRDRNGMKNLKPDEVFNQVIENL
;
A
#
# COMPACT_ATOMS: atom_id res chain seq x y z
N LEU A 1 4.72 8.86 4.19
CA LEU A 1 5.15 7.47 4.17
C LEU A 1 4.85 6.82 5.51
N VAL A 2 4.13 5.69 5.52
CA VAL A 2 3.72 4.97 6.73
C VAL A 2 4.35 3.58 6.73
N CYS A 3 5.01 3.21 7.82
CA CYS A 3 5.47 1.85 8.07
C CYS A 3 5.60 1.61 9.58
N SER A 4 5.80 0.35 10.00
CA SER A 4 6.08 0.06 11.40
C SER A 4 7.43 0.67 11.83
N PRO A 5 7.60 1.02 13.12
CA PRO A 5 8.86 1.58 13.64
C PRO A 5 10.09 0.73 13.31
N GLU A 6 9.95 -0.59 13.33
CA GLU A 6 11.01 -1.55 12.97
C GLU A 6 11.49 -1.41 11.52
N LYS A 7 10.63 -0.89 10.63
CA LYS A 7 10.90 -0.65 9.22
C LYS A 7 11.31 0.80 8.91
N SER A 8 11.47 1.64 9.93
CA SER A 8 11.84 3.06 9.75
C SER A 8 13.13 3.27 8.94
N HIS A 9 14.06 2.33 9.00
CA HIS A 9 15.29 2.36 8.20
C HIS A 9 15.00 2.25 6.68
N ILE A 10 13.93 1.56 6.28
CA ILE A 10 13.49 1.47 4.88
C ILE A 10 12.86 2.80 4.45
N ALA A 11 11.99 3.38 5.30
CA ALA A 11 11.41 4.70 5.05
C ALA A 11 12.50 5.76 4.84
N LYS A 12 13.53 5.78 5.70
CA LYS A 12 14.67 6.69 5.57
C LYS A 12 15.43 6.51 4.25
N LYS A 13 15.66 5.26 3.81
CA LYS A 13 16.31 5.00 2.51
C LYS A 13 15.49 5.56 1.34
N ILE A 14 14.17 5.36 1.35
CA ILE A 14 13.28 5.89 0.30
C ILE A 14 13.35 7.41 0.26
N ILE A 15 13.21 8.07 1.41
CA ILE A 15 13.24 9.54 1.53
C ILE A 15 14.60 10.10 1.11
N THR A 16 15.70 9.43 1.49
CA THR A 16 17.06 9.89 1.15
C THR A 16 17.37 9.71 -0.33
N GLY A 17 16.86 8.65 -0.95
CA GLY A 17 17.03 8.38 -2.38
C GLY A 17 16.09 9.18 -3.30
N SER A 18 15.22 10.00 -2.73
CA SER A 18 14.22 10.77 -3.46
C SER A 18 14.33 12.27 -3.11
N ASN A 19 13.52 13.11 -3.76
CA ASN A 19 13.45 14.52 -3.38
C ASN A 19 12.71 14.65 -2.03
N LYS A 20 13.47 14.96 -0.98
CA LYS A 20 13.00 15.03 0.41
C LYS A 20 11.79 15.95 0.64
N ASN A 21 11.64 16.97 -0.20
CA ASN A 21 10.55 17.95 -0.08
C ASN A 21 9.15 17.37 -0.33
N TYR A 22 9.07 16.18 -0.94
CA TYR A 22 7.80 15.53 -1.25
C TYR A 22 7.40 14.43 -0.25
N PHE A 23 8.20 14.20 0.80
CA PHE A 23 7.95 13.12 1.74
C PHE A 23 7.77 13.60 3.16
N ILE A 24 6.75 13.06 3.82
CA ILE A 24 6.57 13.17 5.27
C ILE A 24 6.76 11.75 5.85
N ASP A 25 7.71 11.62 6.78
CA ASP A 25 7.98 10.37 7.48
C ASP A 25 7.02 10.23 8.67
N CYS A 26 6.12 9.23 8.58
CA CYS A 26 5.18 8.88 9.64
C CYS A 26 5.55 7.56 10.35
N SER A 27 6.75 7.02 10.15
CA SER A 27 7.17 5.73 10.73
C SER A 27 7.23 5.72 12.26
N ASN A 28 7.41 6.88 12.88
CA ASN A 28 7.48 7.05 14.35
C ASN A 28 6.21 7.68 14.94
N LYS A 29 5.14 7.79 14.15
CA LYS A 29 3.85 8.27 14.67
C LYS A 29 3.13 7.16 15.42
N ASP A 30 2.41 7.56 16.44
CA ASP A 30 1.43 6.69 17.09
C ASP A 30 0.23 6.42 16.17
N LEU A 31 -0.66 5.55 16.59
CA LEU A 31 -1.84 5.19 15.79
C LEU A 31 -2.71 6.40 15.44
N GLN A 32 -2.86 7.36 16.34
CA GLN A 32 -3.64 8.58 16.10
C GLN A 32 -3.00 9.44 15.00
N GLY A 33 -1.68 9.60 15.04
CA GLY A 33 -0.93 10.33 14.01
C GLY A 33 -0.98 9.65 12.65
N VAL A 34 -0.98 8.30 12.61
CA VAL A 34 -1.16 7.53 11.38
C VAL A 34 -2.59 7.70 10.82
N ILE A 35 -3.61 7.59 11.68
CA ILE A 35 -5.02 7.82 11.30
C ILE A 35 -5.18 9.24 10.72
N PHE A 36 -4.61 10.24 11.39
CA PHE A 36 -4.68 11.62 10.92
C PHE A 36 -4.04 11.79 9.54
N ALA A 37 -2.84 11.22 9.33
CA ALA A 37 -2.15 11.28 8.05
C ALA A 37 -2.96 10.62 6.92
N ILE A 38 -3.51 9.42 7.17
CA ILE A 38 -4.34 8.70 6.20
C ILE A 38 -5.61 9.47 5.89
N LYS A 39 -6.31 9.97 6.91
CA LYS A 39 -7.59 10.69 6.75
C LYS A 39 -7.46 11.97 5.92
N ASN A 40 -6.29 12.59 5.93
CA ASN A 40 -5.99 13.81 5.18
C ASN A 40 -5.25 13.56 3.86
N SER A 41 -5.26 12.33 3.35
CA SER A 41 -4.68 12.00 2.04
C SER A 41 -5.78 11.82 0.99
N ASP A 42 -5.45 12.13 -0.27
CA ASP A 42 -6.37 11.95 -1.41
C ASP A 42 -6.58 10.48 -1.74
N PHE A 43 -5.53 9.67 -1.56
CA PHE A 43 -5.58 8.22 -1.72
C PHE A 43 -4.51 7.53 -0.88
N PHE A 44 -4.62 6.23 -0.76
CA PHE A 44 -3.65 5.35 -0.10
C PHE A 44 -3.14 4.29 -1.08
N LEU A 45 -1.83 4.06 -1.10
CA LEU A 45 -1.20 2.97 -1.84
C LEU A 45 -0.33 2.15 -0.88
N GLY A 46 -0.55 0.86 -0.82
CA GLY A 46 0.24 0.00 0.08
C GLY A 46 -0.03 -1.49 -0.07
N ASN A 47 0.74 -2.27 0.66
CA ASN A 47 0.57 -3.72 0.72
C ASN A 47 -0.74 -4.11 1.42
N ASN A 48 -1.21 -5.34 1.22
CA ASN A 48 -2.31 -5.91 2.00
C ASN A 48 -1.91 -5.99 3.48
N SER A 49 -2.37 -5.01 4.25
CA SER A 49 -1.92 -4.79 5.63
C SER A 49 -2.93 -3.95 6.43
N GLY A 50 -2.72 -3.83 7.73
CA GLY A 50 -3.55 -3.01 8.61
C GLY A 50 -3.77 -1.57 8.09
N PRO A 51 -2.75 -0.81 7.71
CA PRO A 51 -2.92 0.54 7.15
C PRO A 51 -3.77 0.61 5.88
N LEU A 52 -3.71 -0.37 4.98
CA LEU A 52 -4.58 -0.43 3.80
C LEU A 52 -6.05 -0.57 4.21
N ASN A 53 -6.33 -1.52 5.10
CA ASN A 53 -7.69 -1.75 5.58
C ASN A 53 -8.21 -0.55 6.38
N LEU A 54 -7.35 0.11 7.16
CA LEU A 54 -7.68 1.33 7.89
C LEU A 54 -8.06 2.47 6.93
N ALA A 55 -7.27 2.69 5.88
CA ALA A 55 -7.53 3.71 4.87
C ALA A 55 -8.89 3.48 4.19
N ALA A 56 -9.16 2.24 3.79
CA ALA A 56 -10.44 1.87 3.18
C ALA A 56 -11.61 2.03 4.15
N ALA A 57 -11.45 1.66 5.42
CA ALA A 57 -12.47 1.83 6.46
C ALA A 57 -12.77 3.31 6.74
N LEU A 58 -11.77 4.19 6.62
CA LEU A 58 -11.92 5.64 6.71
C LEU A 58 -12.55 6.27 5.44
N GLY A 59 -12.87 5.46 4.44
CA GLY A 59 -13.46 5.92 3.18
C GLY A 59 -12.46 6.50 2.18
N ILE A 60 -11.15 6.38 2.44
CA ILE A 60 -10.11 6.83 1.54
C ILE A 60 -9.98 5.82 0.38
N LYS A 61 -9.90 6.33 -0.85
CA LYS A 61 -9.62 5.52 -2.04
C LYS A 61 -8.29 4.81 -1.85
N SER A 62 -8.27 3.49 -1.92
CA SER A 62 -7.11 2.70 -1.51
C SER A 62 -6.68 1.72 -2.59
N PHE A 63 -5.42 1.78 -2.96
CA PHE A 63 -4.78 0.86 -3.91
C PHE A 63 -3.99 -0.19 -3.13
N GLY A 64 -4.42 -1.44 -3.22
CA GLY A 64 -3.80 -2.56 -2.52
C GLY A 64 -2.87 -3.35 -3.42
N LEU A 65 -1.58 -3.42 -3.09
CA LEU A 65 -0.62 -4.30 -3.76
C LEU A 65 -0.87 -5.73 -3.29
N ILE A 66 -1.59 -6.52 -4.09
CA ILE A 66 -2.05 -7.87 -3.77
C ILE A 66 -1.34 -8.87 -4.68
N ALA A 67 -0.47 -9.67 -4.13
CA ALA A 67 0.28 -10.62 -4.93
C ALA A 67 0.36 -12.03 -4.33
N ASN A 68 0.03 -12.16 -3.05
CA ASN A 68 0.15 -13.43 -2.32
C ASN A 68 -1.17 -13.89 -1.70
N ASP A 69 -2.15 -12.99 -1.59
CA ASP A 69 -3.43 -13.23 -0.95
C ASP A 69 -4.55 -13.19 -2.00
N PRO A 70 -5.64 -13.93 -1.84
CA PRO A 70 -6.80 -13.82 -2.71
C PRO A 70 -7.43 -12.42 -2.67
N VAL A 71 -7.78 -11.87 -3.82
CA VAL A 71 -8.53 -10.59 -3.91
C VAL A 71 -9.90 -10.72 -3.24
N SER A 72 -10.50 -11.90 -3.29
CA SER A 72 -11.75 -12.21 -2.60
C SER A 72 -11.73 -12.03 -1.09
N GLU A 73 -10.55 -11.97 -0.48
CA GLU A 73 -10.37 -11.68 0.96
C GLU A 73 -10.45 -10.19 1.30
N LEU A 74 -10.49 -9.30 0.31
CA LEU A 74 -10.61 -7.86 0.56
C LEU A 74 -12.00 -7.51 1.07
N LYS A 75 -12.06 -6.94 2.27
CA LYS A 75 -13.32 -6.67 2.98
C LYS A 75 -14.01 -5.36 2.58
N TYR A 76 -13.28 -4.44 1.96
CA TYR A 76 -13.78 -3.10 1.69
C TYR A 76 -13.79 -2.79 0.20
N SER A 77 -14.93 -2.32 -0.31
CA SER A 77 -15.10 -1.93 -1.71
C SER A 77 -14.25 -0.73 -2.14
N LYS A 78 -13.70 0.02 -1.19
CA LYS A 78 -12.77 1.13 -1.45
C LYS A 78 -11.36 0.67 -1.80
N ILE A 79 -11.05 -0.63 -1.66
CA ILE A 79 -9.76 -1.18 -2.05
C ILE A 79 -9.82 -1.58 -3.53
N ILE A 80 -8.98 -0.95 -4.33
CA ILE A 80 -8.74 -1.32 -5.72
C ILE A 80 -7.50 -2.22 -5.72
N PRO A 81 -7.65 -3.51 -6.04
CA PRO A 81 -6.52 -4.43 -6.04
C PRO A 81 -5.60 -4.16 -7.24
N ILE A 82 -4.31 -4.07 -6.98
CA ILE A 82 -3.27 -4.08 -8.00
C ILE A 82 -2.57 -5.41 -7.90
N VAL A 83 -2.70 -6.22 -8.93
CA VAL A 83 -2.20 -7.60 -8.97
C VAL A 83 -1.16 -7.77 -10.09
N PRO A 84 -0.20 -8.70 -9.95
CA PRO A 84 0.71 -9.04 -11.06
C PRO A 84 -0.05 -9.70 -12.21
N LYS A 85 0.53 -9.65 -13.42
CA LYS A 85 -0.09 -10.21 -14.64
C LYS A 85 -0.37 -11.71 -14.57
N ASP A 86 0.43 -12.44 -13.82
CA ASP A 86 0.32 -13.88 -13.60
C ASP A 86 -0.49 -14.24 -12.33
N TYR A 87 -1.19 -13.26 -11.77
CA TYR A 87 -1.99 -13.46 -10.57
C TYR A 87 -3.16 -14.41 -10.83
N VAL A 88 -3.34 -15.37 -9.90
CA VAL A 88 -4.49 -16.29 -9.89
C VAL A 88 -5.26 -16.06 -8.60
N ASP A 89 -6.52 -15.65 -8.71
CA ASP A 89 -7.38 -15.46 -7.55
C ASP A 89 -7.71 -16.78 -6.84
N ASN A 90 -8.07 -16.70 -5.58
CA ASN A 90 -8.37 -17.84 -4.71
C ASN A 90 -7.21 -18.82 -4.47
N VAL A 91 -5.98 -18.42 -4.78
CA VAL A 91 -4.78 -19.19 -4.51
C VAL A 91 -3.87 -18.43 -3.54
N TRP A 92 -3.54 -19.06 -2.42
CA TRP A 92 -2.54 -18.55 -1.48
C TRP A 92 -1.13 -18.87 -1.97
N HIS A 93 -0.36 -17.86 -2.31
CA HIS A 93 1.04 -18.01 -2.71
C HIS A 93 1.93 -18.10 -1.48
N ARG A 94 2.17 -19.31 -0.99
CA ARG A 94 2.94 -19.57 0.23
C ARG A 94 4.40 -19.10 0.17
N ASP A 95 4.99 -19.09 -1.01
CA ASP A 95 6.37 -18.66 -1.24
C ASP A 95 6.57 -17.13 -1.17
N ARG A 96 5.47 -16.36 -1.14
CA ARG A 96 5.46 -14.89 -1.10
C ARG A 96 6.29 -14.23 -2.22
N ASN A 97 6.51 -14.91 -3.33
CA ASN A 97 7.29 -14.39 -4.45
C ASN A 97 6.47 -13.52 -5.41
N GLY A 98 5.15 -13.56 -5.33
CA GLY A 98 4.26 -12.80 -6.22
C GLY A 98 4.56 -11.30 -6.26
N MET A 99 4.98 -10.69 -5.14
CA MET A 99 5.35 -9.26 -5.10
C MET A 99 6.51 -8.89 -6.04
N LYS A 100 7.38 -9.83 -6.40
CA LYS A 100 8.48 -9.59 -7.36
C LYS A 100 7.97 -9.37 -8.79
N ASN A 101 6.76 -9.85 -9.07
CA ASN A 101 6.12 -9.75 -10.38
C ASN A 101 5.34 -8.44 -10.55
N LEU A 102 5.11 -7.69 -9.47
CA LEU A 102 4.57 -6.32 -9.53
C LEU A 102 5.66 -5.34 -9.96
N LYS A 103 5.56 -4.83 -11.17
CA LYS A 103 6.51 -3.84 -11.70
C LYS A 103 6.07 -2.43 -11.31
N PRO A 104 7.01 -1.55 -10.86
CA PRO A 104 6.67 -0.18 -10.46
C PRO A 104 5.89 0.61 -11.49
N ASP A 105 6.28 0.52 -12.78
CA ASP A 105 5.60 1.23 -13.86
C ASP A 105 4.16 0.72 -14.07
N GLU A 106 3.93 -0.58 -13.93
CA GLU A 106 2.58 -1.16 -14.03
C GLU A 106 1.70 -0.71 -12.87
N VAL A 107 2.26 -0.66 -11.65
CA VAL A 107 1.57 -0.12 -10.48
C VAL A 107 1.21 1.35 -10.69
N PHE A 108 2.19 2.16 -11.14
CA PHE A 108 1.98 3.58 -11.41
C PHE A 108 0.85 3.81 -12.41
N ASN A 109 0.87 3.11 -13.55
CA ASN A 109 -0.16 3.24 -14.58
C ASN A 109 -1.54 2.88 -14.04
N GLN A 110 -1.67 1.76 -13.32
CA GLN A 110 -2.95 1.35 -12.73
C GLN A 110 -3.46 2.36 -11.69
N VAL A 111 -2.58 2.99 -10.91
CA VAL A 111 -2.98 4.04 -9.96
C VAL A 111 -3.49 5.26 -10.73
N ILE A 112 -2.76 5.75 -11.73
CA ILE A 112 -3.14 6.95 -12.50
C ILE A 112 -4.46 6.75 -13.26
N GLU A 113 -4.66 5.59 -13.87
CA GLU A 113 -5.90 5.25 -14.60
C GLU A 113 -7.14 5.22 -13.70
N ASN A 114 -6.94 5.03 -12.40
CA ASN A 114 -8.01 4.90 -11.42
C ASN A 114 -8.08 6.07 -10.42
N LEU A 115 -7.26 7.10 -10.55
CA LEU A 115 -7.39 8.32 -9.75
C LEU A 115 -8.49 9.22 -10.30
#